data_13eae17c944e9c23f0f99b139237705a
#
_entry.id   13eae17c944e9c23f0f99b139237705a
#
_cell.length_a   1.000
_cell.length_b   1.000
_cell.length_c   1.000
_cell.angle_alpha   90.00
_cell.angle_beta   90.00
_cell.angle_gamma   90.00
#
_symmetry.space_group_name_H-M   'P 1'
#
loop_
_entity.id
_entity.type
_entity.pdbx_description
1 polymer ?
#
loop_
_entity_poly.entity_id
_entity_poly.type
_entity_poly.pdbx_seq_one_letter_code
_entity_poly.pdbx_strand_id
1 'polypeptide(L)'
;EIASCLVGSEMCIRDSPSKVDKWFRRLQLLSAGAYSLGHGGNDAQKTIGIIWLLLIATGYASASDASPPTWAIISCYVAIGLGTMFGGWRIVKTMGQKITKLKPVGGFCAETGGALTLFLATTLGIPVSTTHTITGAIVGVGSTQRASAVRWGVAGNIIWAWILTIPASAFVAAVAYWISLQLF
;
A
#
# COMPACT_ATOMS: atom_id res chain seq x y z
N GLU A 1 -2.36 6.59 21.33
CA GLU A 1 -3.37 7.37 22.09
C GLU A 1 -2.82 8.70 22.62
N ILE A 2 -1.64 8.73 23.25
CA ILE A 2 -1.08 9.95 23.87
C ILE A 2 -0.74 11.02 22.83
N ALA A 3 -0.12 10.69 21.70
CA ALA A 3 0.21 11.66 20.64
C ALA A 3 -1.02 12.17 19.88
N SER A 4 -2.03 11.33 19.67
CA SER A 4 -3.30 11.73 19.08
C SER A 4 -4.15 12.59 20.01
N CYS A 5 -4.06 12.36 21.32
CA CYS A 5 -4.77 13.13 22.34
C CYS A 5 -4.11 14.49 22.59
N LEU A 6 -2.78 14.57 22.64
CA LEU A 6 -2.05 15.82 22.84
C LEU A 6 -2.16 16.78 21.65
N VAL A 7 -1.99 16.30 20.43
CA VAL A 7 -2.13 17.15 19.24
C VAL A 7 -3.58 17.50 18.97
N GLY A 8 -4.52 16.59 19.22
CA GLY A 8 -5.95 16.84 19.01
C GLY A 8 -6.60 17.73 20.04
N SER A 9 -6.25 17.62 21.33
CA SER A 9 -6.87 18.41 22.38
C SER A 9 -6.40 19.88 22.39
N GLU A 10 -5.11 20.13 22.24
CA GLU A 10 -4.55 21.47 22.17
C GLU A 10 -5.03 22.25 20.93
N MET A 11 -5.11 21.59 19.77
CA MET A 11 -5.64 22.20 18.54
C MET A 11 -7.16 22.44 18.60
N CYS A 12 -7.93 21.57 19.22
CA CYS A 12 -9.40 21.74 19.34
C CYS A 12 -9.79 22.81 20.33
N ILE A 13 -8.96 23.11 21.33
CA ILE A 13 -9.24 24.14 22.33
C ILE A 13 -8.93 25.54 21.78
N ARG A 14 -7.98 25.68 20.89
CA ARG A 14 -7.45 26.98 20.43
C ARG A 14 -7.90 27.40 19.03
N ASP A 15 -8.27 26.48 18.17
CA ASP A 15 -8.63 26.78 16.77
C ASP A 15 -10.05 26.35 16.43
N SER A 16 -10.68 27.13 15.51
CA SER A 16 -11.98 26.77 14.93
C SER A 16 -11.88 25.43 14.18
N PRO A 17 -12.85 24.50 14.32
CA PRO A 17 -12.88 23.21 13.64
C PRO A 17 -12.64 23.30 12.12
N SER A 18 -13.08 24.39 11.50
CA SER A 18 -12.87 24.65 10.07
C SER A 18 -11.41 24.93 9.68
N LYS A 19 -10.63 25.53 10.59
CA LYS A 19 -9.19 25.76 10.38
C LYS A 19 -8.41 24.46 10.50
N VAL A 20 -8.74 23.64 11.49
CA VAL A 20 -8.15 22.31 11.69
C VAL A 20 -8.37 21.44 10.45
N ASP A 21 -9.60 21.38 9.94
CA ASP A 21 -9.90 20.60 8.72
C ASP A 21 -9.11 21.11 7.50
N LYS A 22 -8.92 22.41 7.32
CA LYS A 22 -8.11 22.97 6.23
C LYS A 22 -6.64 22.56 6.33
N TRP A 23 -6.06 22.60 7.53
CA TRP A 23 -4.69 22.19 7.78
C TRP A 23 -4.48 20.71 7.54
N PHE A 24 -5.37 19.86 8.07
CA PHE A 24 -5.26 18.41 7.89
C PHE A 24 -5.48 17.99 6.44
N ARG A 25 -6.29 18.69 5.65
CA ARG A 25 -6.38 18.44 4.19
C ARG A 25 -5.05 18.71 3.47
N ARG A 26 -4.28 19.71 3.86
CA ARG A 26 -2.95 19.99 3.29
C ARG A 26 -1.92 18.96 3.77
N LEU A 27 -1.94 18.64 5.07
CA LEU A 27 -1.07 17.59 5.63
C LEU A 27 -1.37 16.22 5.02
N GLN A 28 -2.63 15.94 4.69
CA GLN A 28 -3.03 14.71 4.03
C GLN A 28 -2.43 14.59 2.62
N LEU A 29 -2.24 15.68 1.89
CA LEU A 29 -1.52 15.63 0.60
C LEU A 29 -0.06 15.22 0.80
N LEU A 30 0.57 15.67 1.86
CA LEU A 30 1.95 15.28 2.20
C LEU A 30 2.03 13.81 2.61
N SER A 31 1.12 13.35 3.49
CA SER A 31 1.06 11.94 3.91
C SER A 31 0.72 10.99 2.76
N ALA A 32 -0.18 11.40 1.87
CA ALA A 32 -0.50 10.64 0.66
C ALA A 32 0.71 10.52 -0.28
N GLY A 33 1.48 11.62 -0.45
CA GLY A 33 2.74 11.61 -1.19
C GLY A 33 3.77 10.65 -0.57
N ALA A 34 3.96 10.71 0.75
CA ALA A 34 4.87 9.81 1.46
C ALA A 34 4.42 8.35 1.35
N TYR A 35 3.12 8.08 1.51
CA TYR A 35 2.56 6.75 1.34
C TYR A 35 2.75 6.23 -0.09
N SER A 36 2.53 7.07 -1.11
CA SER A 36 2.71 6.71 -2.52
C SER A 36 4.17 6.37 -2.84
N LEU A 37 5.14 7.09 -2.27
CA LEU A 37 6.56 6.76 -2.39
C LEU A 37 6.88 5.41 -1.75
N GLY A 38 6.40 5.16 -0.54
CA GLY A 38 6.57 3.88 0.15
C GLY A 38 5.91 2.72 -0.60
N HIS A 39 4.70 2.94 -1.14
CA HIS A 39 3.97 1.97 -1.94
C HIS A 39 4.72 1.61 -3.25
N GLY A 40 5.06 2.62 -4.03
CA GLY A 40 5.77 2.43 -5.30
C GLY A 40 7.12 1.75 -5.11
N GLY A 41 7.90 2.19 -4.11
CA GLY A 41 9.17 1.57 -3.75
C GLY A 41 9.02 0.10 -3.37
N ASN A 42 8.13 -0.22 -2.44
CA ASN A 42 7.95 -1.59 -1.95
C ASN A 42 7.45 -2.55 -3.04
N ASP A 43 6.45 -2.17 -3.83
CA ASP A 43 5.84 -3.07 -4.80
C ASP A 43 6.68 -3.21 -6.08
N ALA A 44 7.36 -2.14 -6.52
CA ALA A 44 8.27 -2.22 -7.66
C ALA A 44 9.49 -3.11 -7.35
N GLN A 45 10.07 -3.02 -6.14
CA GLN A 45 11.24 -3.82 -5.76
C GLN A 45 10.98 -5.33 -5.83
N LYS A 46 9.79 -5.80 -5.47
CA LYS A 46 9.41 -7.22 -5.58
C LYS A 46 9.46 -7.69 -7.03
N THR A 47 8.89 -6.92 -7.94
CA THR A 47 8.85 -7.25 -9.37
C THR A 47 10.26 -7.17 -9.99
N ILE A 48 11.04 -6.14 -9.64
CA ILE A 48 12.43 -5.99 -10.07
C ILE A 48 13.26 -7.19 -9.61
N GLY A 49 13.09 -7.64 -8.36
CA GLY A 49 13.79 -8.80 -7.81
C GLY A 49 13.48 -10.10 -8.58
N ILE A 50 12.22 -10.32 -8.95
CA ILE A 50 11.81 -11.50 -9.74
C ILE A 50 12.43 -11.45 -11.14
N ILE A 51 12.38 -10.29 -11.81
CA ILE A 51 12.98 -10.11 -13.15
C ILE A 51 14.50 -10.33 -13.07
N TRP A 52 15.15 -9.78 -12.05
CA TRP A 52 16.58 -9.95 -11.88
C TRP A 52 16.98 -11.39 -11.64
N LEU A 53 16.25 -12.10 -10.79
CA LEU A 53 16.47 -13.53 -10.55
C LEU A 53 16.30 -14.35 -11.85
N LEU A 54 15.31 -14.01 -12.67
CA LEU A 54 15.11 -14.65 -13.98
C LEU A 54 16.28 -14.39 -14.93
N LEU A 55 16.79 -13.15 -14.99
CA LEU A 55 17.92 -12.81 -15.83
C LEU A 55 19.19 -13.54 -15.41
N ILE A 56 19.42 -13.73 -14.12
CA ILE A 56 20.53 -14.54 -13.60
C ILE A 56 20.34 -16.02 -13.99
N ALA A 57 19.16 -16.56 -13.81
CA ALA A 57 18.85 -17.96 -14.10
C ALA A 57 18.98 -18.30 -15.60
N THR A 58 18.71 -17.33 -16.48
CA THR A 58 18.84 -17.48 -17.93
C THR A 58 20.23 -17.10 -18.47
N GLY A 59 21.15 -16.67 -17.62
CA GLY A 59 22.51 -16.32 -18.01
C GLY A 59 22.68 -14.93 -18.66
N TYR A 60 21.63 -14.11 -18.69
CA TYR A 60 21.69 -12.74 -19.21
C TYR A 60 22.26 -11.72 -18.21
N ALA A 61 22.37 -12.08 -16.94
CA ALA A 61 22.97 -11.28 -15.91
C ALA A 61 23.85 -12.16 -15.00
N SER A 62 24.91 -11.59 -14.44
CA SER A 62 25.78 -12.31 -13.53
C SER A 62 25.30 -12.14 -12.06
N ALA A 63 25.40 -13.20 -11.28
CA ALA A 63 25.11 -13.14 -9.85
C ALA A 63 26.11 -12.25 -9.08
N SER A 64 27.24 -11.90 -9.69
CA SER A 64 28.23 -10.96 -9.16
C SER A 64 27.87 -9.49 -9.41
N ASP A 65 26.86 -9.21 -10.25
CA ASP A 65 26.43 -7.85 -10.51
C ASP A 65 25.80 -7.24 -9.24
N ALA A 66 26.23 -6.05 -8.88
CA ALA A 66 25.83 -5.39 -7.64
C ALA A 66 24.37 -4.88 -7.65
N SER A 67 23.74 -4.78 -8.82
CA SER A 67 22.41 -4.21 -8.98
C SER A 67 21.70 -4.71 -10.23
N PRO A 68 20.35 -4.73 -10.21
CA PRO A 68 19.53 -5.01 -11.38
C PRO A 68 19.80 -4.02 -12.52
N PRO A 69 19.60 -4.42 -13.79
CA PRO A 69 19.79 -3.53 -14.92
C PRO A 69 18.81 -2.35 -14.88
N THR A 70 19.28 -1.15 -15.19
CA THR A 70 18.53 0.11 -15.09
C THR A 70 17.22 0.10 -15.88
N TRP A 71 17.19 -0.58 -17.05
CA TRP A 71 15.97 -0.69 -17.84
C TRP A 71 14.87 -1.47 -17.10
N ALA A 72 15.22 -2.52 -16.37
CA ALA A 72 14.24 -3.29 -15.58
C ALA A 72 13.68 -2.44 -14.43
N ILE A 73 14.52 -1.67 -13.78
CA ILE A 73 14.11 -0.74 -12.71
C ILE A 73 13.13 0.29 -13.27
N ILE A 74 13.49 0.99 -14.35
CA ILE A 74 12.65 2.04 -14.94
C ILE A 74 11.34 1.46 -15.45
N SER A 75 11.36 0.33 -16.16
CA SER A 75 10.16 -0.29 -16.71
C SER A 75 9.16 -0.69 -15.62
N CYS A 76 9.63 -1.22 -14.49
CA CYS A 76 8.76 -1.56 -13.35
C CYS A 76 8.12 -0.31 -12.72
N TYR A 77 8.89 0.77 -12.51
CA TYR A 77 8.34 2.01 -11.96
C TYR A 77 7.36 2.69 -12.92
N VAL A 78 7.63 2.69 -14.22
CA VAL A 78 6.71 3.23 -15.23
C VAL A 78 5.42 2.39 -15.28
N ALA A 79 5.55 1.06 -15.29
CA ALA A 79 4.39 0.16 -15.33
C ALA A 79 3.47 0.32 -14.12
N ILE A 80 4.04 0.39 -12.89
CA ILE A 80 3.24 0.60 -11.68
C ILE A 80 2.60 2.00 -11.66
N GLY A 81 3.31 3.04 -12.11
CA GLY A 81 2.79 4.39 -12.22
C GLY A 81 1.60 4.48 -13.17
N LEU A 82 1.72 3.93 -14.37
CA LEU A 82 0.64 3.87 -15.37
C LEU A 82 -0.53 3.01 -14.86
N GLY A 83 -0.26 1.83 -14.28
CA GLY A 83 -1.29 0.95 -13.73
C GLY A 83 -2.09 1.64 -12.61
N THR A 84 -1.43 2.40 -11.75
CA THR A 84 -2.09 3.15 -10.68
C THR A 84 -2.96 4.29 -11.23
N MET A 85 -2.51 4.99 -12.28
CA MET A 85 -3.31 6.04 -12.92
C MET A 85 -4.63 5.52 -13.49
N PHE A 86 -4.61 4.35 -14.15
CA PHE A 86 -5.81 3.80 -14.78
C PHE A 86 -6.69 2.97 -13.83
N GLY A 87 -6.11 2.26 -12.86
CA GLY A 87 -6.82 1.32 -11.99
C GLY A 87 -7.09 1.80 -10.56
N GLY A 88 -6.36 2.81 -10.08
CA GLY A 88 -6.33 3.21 -8.67
C GLY A 88 -7.64 3.76 -8.11
N TRP A 89 -8.45 4.45 -8.94
CA TRP A 89 -9.66 5.14 -8.46
C TRP A 89 -10.68 4.23 -7.76
N ARG A 90 -10.86 3.02 -8.27
CA ARG A 90 -11.81 2.05 -7.70
C ARG A 90 -11.39 1.56 -6.31
N ILE A 91 -10.08 1.39 -6.12
CA ILE A 91 -9.48 0.99 -4.84
C ILE A 91 -9.57 2.14 -3.85
N VAL A 92 -9.18 3.35 -4.24
CA VAL A 92 -9.25 4.57 -3.41
C VAL A 92 -10.67 4.80 -2.89
N LYS A 93 -11.69 4.69 -3.76
CA LYS A 93 -13.10 4.81 -3.35
C LYS A 93 -13.52 3.73 -2.35
N THR A 94 -13.08 2.50 -2.53
CA THR A 94 -13.43 1.40 -1.63
C THR A 94 -12.75 1.57 -0.27
N MET A 95 -11.45 1.83 -0.25
CA MET A 95 -10.67 1.99 0.98
C MET A 95 -11.06 3.26 1.76
N GLY A 96 -11.19 4.40 1.07
CA GLY A 96 -11.44 5.68 1.73
C GLY A 96 -12.91 5.94 2.12
N GLN A 97 -13.89 5.24 1.53
CA GLN A 97 -15.31 5.55 1.75
C GLN A 97 -16.15 4.35 2.20
N LYS A 98 -15.78 3.11 1.83
CA LYS A 98 -16.61 1.93 2.11
C LYS A 98 -16.25 1.24 3.42
N ILE A 99 -14.99 1.25 3.86
CA ILE A 99 -14.56 0.62 5.12
C ILE A 99 -15.01 1.47 6.31
N THR A 100 -14.67 2.76 6.27
CA THR A 100 -15.08 3.74 7.30
C THR A 100 -15.12 5.12 6.66
N LYS A 101 -15.97 6.01 7.20
CA LYS A 101 -16.02 7.41 6.77
C LYS A 101 -14.94 8.21 7.50
N LEU A 102 -13.74 8.24 6.94
CA LEU A 102 -12.63 9.00 7.51
C LEU A 102 -12.85 10.50 7.33
N LYS A 103 -12.64 11.25 8.42
CA LYS A 103 -12.42 12.69 8.36
C LYS A 103 -10.99 12.98 7.92
N PRO A 104 -10.64 14.21 7.47
CA PRO A 104 -9.28 14.53 7.02
C PRO A 104 -8.17 14.16 8.02
N VAL A 105 -8.43 14.36 9.32
CA VAL A 105 -7.52 13.95 10.41
C VAL A 105 -7.28 12.43 10.38
N GLY A 106 -8.35 11.65 10.29
CA GLY A 106 -8.26 10.18 10.24
C GLY A 106 -7.55 9.67 8.99
N GLY A 107 -7.78 10.32 7.83
CA GLY A 107 -7.07 10.04 6.60
C GLY A 107 -5.57 10.28 6.74
N PHE A 108 -5.19 11.45 7.26
CA PHE A 108 -3.79 11.79 7.55
C PHE A 108 -3.12 10.77 8.48
N CYS A 109 -3.80 10.38 9.58
CA CYS A 109 -3.26 9.39 10.52
C CYS A 109 -3.09 8.00 9.87
N ALA A 110 -4.05 7.55 9.07
CA ALA A 110 -3.99 6.26 8.39
C ALA A 110 -2.85 6.22 7.35
N GLU A 111 -2.74 7.26 6.53
CA GLU A 111 -1.68 7.37 5.52
C GLU A 111 -0.29 7.50 6.15
N THR A 112 -0.16 8.30 7.21
CA THR A 112 1.11 8.46 7.92
C THR A 112 1.54 7.15 8.59
N GLY A 113 0.63 6.47 9.28
CA GLY A 113 0.89 5.17 9.90
C GLY A 113 1.25 4.10 8.85
N GLY A 114 0.52 4.09 7.73
CA GLY A 114 0.83 3.23 6.60
C GLY A 114 2.19 3.51 5.98
N ALA A 115 2.52 4.78 5.73
CA ALA A 115 3.81 5.19 5.19
C ALA A 115 4.97 4.78 6.10
N LEU A 116 4.88 5.07 7.40
CA LEU A 116 5.91 4.68 8.38
C LEU A 116 6.11 3.16 8.40
N THR A 117 5.04 2.39 8.37
CA THR A 117 5.12 0.92 8.32
C THR A 117 5.82 0.44 7.04
N LEU A 118 5.49 1.03 5.87
CA LEU A 118 6.12 0.67 4.60
C LEU A 118 7.61 1.02 4.58
N PHE A 119 7.99 2.23 5.02
CA PHE A 119 9.39 2.62 5.09
C PHE A 119 10.19 1.72 6.04
N LEU A 120 9.64 1.43 7.22
CA LEU A 120 10.28 0.54 8.18
C LEU A 120 10.44 -0.87 7.60
N ALA A 121 9.40 -1.44 6.99
CA ALA A 121 9.46 -2.75 6.36
C ALA A 121 10.49 -2.78 5.22
N THR A 122 10.53 -1.73 4.39
CA THR A 122 11.50 -1.62 3.29
C THR A 122 12.94 -1.55 3.81
N THR A 123 13.21 -0.77 4.86
CA THR A 123 14.55 -0.67 5.45
C THR A 123 15.01 -1.97 6.12
N LEU A 124 14.07 -2.75 6.66
CA LEU A 124 14.35 -4.06 7.24
C LEU A 124 14.40 -5.20 6.19
N GLY A 125 14.13 -4.91 4.92
CA GLY A 125 14.07 -5.90 3.84
C GLY A 125 12.90 -6.87 3.96
N ILE A 126 11.84 -6.52 4.69
CA ILE A 126 10.66 -7.36 4.90
C ILE A 126 9.61 -7.06 3.83
N PRO A 127 9.27 -8.02 2.96
CA PRO A 127 8.22 -7.84 1.95
C PRO A 127 6.85 -7.81 2.62
N VAL A 128 6.20 -6.64 2.62
CA VAL A 128 4.84 -6.46 3.16
C VAL A 128 3.85 -6.14 2.05
N SER A 129 2.60 -6.47 2.26
CA SER A 129 1.52 -6.08 1.34
C SER A 129 1.05 -4.66 1.69
N THR A 130 1.21 -3.76 0.74
CA THR A 130 0.76 -2.37 0.85
C THR A 130 -0.75 -2.25 1.08
N THR A 131 -1.54 -3.14 0.45
CA THR A 131 -2.99 -3.19 0.66
C THR A 131 -3.37 -3.64 2.06
N HIS A 132 -2.67 -4.63 2.64
CA HIS A 132 -2.87 -5.04 4.03
C HIS A 132 -2.52 -3.90 4.99
N THR A 133 -1.39 -3.25 4.76
CA THR A 133 -0.90 -2.14 5.59
C THR A 133 -1.91 -0.99 5.64
N ILE A 134 -2.38 -0.50 4.49
CA ILE A 134 -3.34 0.62 4.48
C ILE A 134 -4.72 0.21 5.00
N THR A 135 -5.19 -1.01 4.71
CA THR A 135 -6.46 -1.49 5.24
C THR A 135 -6.41 -1.59 6.76
N GLY A 136 -5.32 -2.15 7.31
CA GLY A 136 -5.09 -2.22 8.75
C GLY A 136 -5.04 -0.83 9.40
N ALA A 137 -4.35 0.13 8.78
CA ALA A 137 -4.28 1.51 9.25
C ALA A 137 -5.67 2.18 9.26
N ILE A 138 -6.47 2.02 8.20
CA ILE A 138 -7.83 2.57 8.10
C ILE A 138 -8.77 1.94 9.15
N VAL A 139 -8.72 0.61 9.31
CA VAL A 139 -9.51 -0.10 10.33
C VAL A 139 -9.07 0.33 11.73
N GLY A 140 -7.75 0.42 11.98
CA GLY A 140 -7.20 0.89 13.25
C GLY A 140 -7.70 2.29 13.62
N VAL A 141 -7.54 3.27 12.73
CA VAL A 141 -8.02 4.65 12.93
C VAL A 141 -9.56 4.70 13.07
N GLY A 142 -10.30 3.89 12.30
CA GLY A 142 -11.75 3.80 12.44
C GLY A 142 -12.17 3.26 13.81
N SER A 143 -11.48 2.24 14.31
CA SER A 143 -11.77 1.57 15.58
C SER A 143 -11.47 2.46 16.80
N THR A 144 -10.47 3.34 16.72
CA THR A 144 -10.18 4.29 17.81
C THR A 144 -11.30 5.30 18.04
N GLN A 145 -12.08 5.62 17.00
CA GLN A 145 -13.25 6.49 17.16
C GLN A 145 -14.44 5.72 17.76
N ARG A 146 -14.85 4.65 17.09
CA ARG A 146 -15.87 3.67 17.56
C ARG A 146 -15.69 2.37 16.76
N ALA A 147 -15.71 1.24 17.43
CA ALA A 147 -15.68 -0.06 16.74
C ALA A 147 -16.83 -0.24 15.73
N SER A 148 -18.00 0.39 16.00
CA SER A 148 -19.16 0.42 15.11
C SER A 148 -19.02 1.34 13.89
N ALA A 149 -18.01 2.22 13.84
CA ALA A 149 -17.74 3.08 12.69
C ALA A 149 -17.09 2.30 11.53
N VAL A 150 -16.50 1.13 11.82
CA VAL A 150 -15.92 0.24 10.82
C VAL A 150 -17.00 -0.69 10.28
N ARG A 151 -17.13 -0.73 8.96
CA ARG A 151 -18.02 -1.69 8.28
C ARG A 151 -17.34 -3.05 8.18
N TRP A 152 -17.44 -3.84 9.23
CA TRP A 152 -16.80 -5.15 9.36
C TRP A 152 -17.13 -6.12 8.22
N GLY A 153 -18.33 -6.01 7.62
CA GLY A 153 -18.70 -6.80 6.44
C GLY A 153 -17.82 -6.50 5.22
N VAL A 154 -17.46 -5.21 5.02
CA VAL A 154 -16.54 -4.83 3.93
C VAL A 154 -15.12 -5.28 4.25
N ALA A 155 -14.67 -5.10 5.49
CA ALA A 155 -13.36 -5.58 5.94
C ALA A 155 -13.24 -7.10 5.82
N GLY A 156 -14.28 -7.84 6.19
CA GLY A 156 -14.35 -9.30 6.03
C GLY A 156 -14.23 -9.75 4.58
N ASN A 157 -14.93 -9.09 3.66
CA ASN A 157 -14.82 -9.39 2.23
C ASN A 157 -13.43 -9.14 1.68
N ILE A 158 -12.72 -8.14 2.18
CA ILE A 158 -11.32 -7.87 1.81
C ILE A 158 -10.41 -9.00 2.31
N ILE A 159 -10.60 -9.46 3.55
CA ILE A 159 -9.85 -10.58 4.13
C ILE A 159 -10.09 -11.86 3.31
N TRP A 160 -11.33 -12.15 2.94
CA TRP A 160 -11.65 -13.29 2.07
C TRP A 160 -10.97 -13.17 0.70
N ALA A 161 -10.95 -11.97 0.11
CA ALA A 161 -10.20 -11.75 -1.14
C ALA A 161 -8.71 -12.06 -0.97
N TRP A 162 -8.10 -11.68 0.15
CA TRP A 162 -6.69 -11.98 0.44
C TRP A 162 -6.42 -13.49 0.56
N ILE A 163 -7.30 -14.23 1.24
CA ILE A 163 -7.17 -15.69 1.37
C ILE A 163 -7.29 -16.36 0.01
N LEU A 164 -8.20 -15.88 -0.86
CA LEU A 164 -8.42 -16.45 -2.18
C LEU A 164 -7.33 -16.08 -3.20
N THR A 165 -6.65 -14.96 -3.06
CA THR A 165 -5.63 -14.52 -4.04
C THR A 165 -4.44 -15.45 -4.09
N ILE A 166 -3.98 -16.02 -2.97
CA ILE A 166 -2.82 -16.92 -2.93
C ILE A 166 -3.08 -18.20 -3.73
N PRO A 167 -4.13 -18.99 -3.45
CA PRO A 167 -4.39 -20.21 -4.23
C PRO A 167 -4.76 -19.92 -5.69
N ALA A 168 -5.47 -18.81 -5.97
CA ALA A 168 -5.81 -18.43 -7.33
C ALA A 168 -4.58 -18.07 -8.16
N SER A 169 -3.66 -17.27 -7.61
CA SER A 169 -2.41 -16.91 -8.31
C SER A 169 -1.48 -18.13 -8.47
N ALA A 170 -1.42 -19.01 -7.47
CA ALA A 170 -0.66 -20.26 -7.58
C ALA A 170 -1.21 -21.17 -8.68
N PHE A 171 -2.54 -21.28 -8.81
CA PHE A 171 -3.17 -22.04 -9.87
C PHE A 171 -2.86 -21.46 -11.26
N VAL A 172 -3.01 -20.14 -11.43
CA VAL A 172 -2.69 -19.46 -12.70
C VAL A 172 -1.21 -19.65 -13.07
N ALA A 173 -0.30 -19.52 -12.10
CA ALA A 173 1.12 -19.74 -12.31
C ALA A 173 1.43 -21.18 -12.73
N ALA A 174 0.81 -22.17 -12.08
CA ALA A 174 0.97 -23.58 -12.43
C ALA A 174 0.47 -23.90 -13.85
N VAL A 175 -0.68 -23.32 -14.24
CA VAL A 175 -1.21 -23.47 -15.60
C VAL A 175 -0.28 -22.81 -16.63
N ALA A 176 0.19 -21.59 -16.35
CA ALA A 176 1.12 -20.88 -17.24
C ALA A 176 2.43 -21.66 -17.41
N TYR A 177 2.97 -22.20 -16.32
CA TYR A 177 4.17 -23.05 -16.37
C TYR A 177 3.93 -24.34 -17.17
N TRP A 178 2.81 -25.02 -16.94
CA TRP A 178 2.45 -26.21 -17.70
C TRP A 178 2.33 -25.94 -19.20
N ILE A 179 1.70 -24.82 -19.60
CA ILE A 179 1.60 -24.39 -21.00
C ILE A 179 2.99 -24.12 -21.57
N SER A 180 3.87 -23.45 -20.83
CA SER A 180 5.23 -23.16 -21.30
C SER A 180 6.04 -24.43 -21.56
N LEU A 181 5.87 -25.47 -20.73
CA LEU A 181 6.51 -26.78 -20.93
C LEU A 181 6.01 -27.54 -22.19
N GLN A 182 4.82 -27.19 -22.70
CA GLN A 182 4.31 -27.80 -23.94
C GLN A 182 4.73 -27.02 -25.17
N LEU A 183 5.12 -25.76 -25.04
CA LEU A 183 5.46 -24.89 -26.16
C LEU A 183 6.97 -24.80 -26.41
N PHE A 184 7.78 -25.09 -25.42
CA PHE A 184 9.26 -25.03 -25.42
C PHE A 184 9.86 -26.32 -24.88
#